data_8ffe726c35451b64598e64c71958ff3f
#
_entry.id   8ffe726c35451b64598e64c71958ff3f
#
_cell.length_a   1.000
_cell.length_b   1.000
_cell.length_c   1.000
_cell.angle_alpha   90.00
_cell.angle_beta   90.00
_cell.angle_gamma   90.00
#
_symmetry.space_group_name_H-M   'P 1'
#
loop_
_entity.id
_entity.type
_entity.pdbx_description
1 polymer ?
#
loop_
_entity_poly.entity_id
_entity_poly.type
_entity_poly.pdbx_seq_one_letter_code
_entity_poly.pdbx_strand_id
1 'polypeptide(L)'
;DYLIYFEIPGSAKADFYLDSVVITQVSKGKDVIDPNTLASIKDTYKNIFQYMGTCANYYGYGAKKDQLRKDDTINFIKKQFNSITLENEMKPDTVLGGFYNKKLISVDEAKKLGYIIPDNYKEDEVPQLDLGAVDATLEFCAENNVKMRAHTLMWHQQTPSWFFTEDYNGKNVATTEVMDARLEFFVRTMLNHVMDKEKELTGKAGSLVYAWDVTNEYVHRANEPTSPSWMDVYGDMDLEPVYVKKAFTFAYEELENRGLQDQVTLFYNDYDEYNCADKIVELVNYINSDKKVCGGIGMQSHLTGPENPTIDLYAETLDKFLATGLEVQVTELDAEVESNDLEDQAAYMKSIMETIVTKQLNRDKTVNPKGITGVTIWGLYDTCSWRKNIPLLFASGINDPKPSF
;
A
#
# COMPACT_ATOMS: atom_id res chain seq x y z
N ASP A 1 28.43 5.72 -17.16
CA ASP A 1 29.44 6.67 -17.66
C ASP A 1 29.57 7.81 -16.67
N TYR A 2 30.83 8.14 -16.27
CA TYR A 2 31.12 9.26 -15.39
C TYR A 2 31.69 10.40 -16.22
N LEU A 3 31.20 11.62 -15.98
CA LEU A 3 31.67 12.84 -16.62
C LEU A 3 32.41 13.70 -15.59
N ILE A 4 33.63 14.08 -15.91
CA ILE A 4 34.39 15.08 -15.14
C ILE A 4 34.40 16.36 -15.97
N TYR A 5 33.93 17.48 -15.40
CA TYR A 5 33.99 18.79 -16.04
C TYR A 5 34.61 19.81 -15.09
N PHE A 6 35.20 20.83 -15.68
CA PHE A 6 35.79 21.94 -14.97
C PHE A 6 34.97 23.19 -15.28
N GLU A 7 34.55 23.89 -14.26
CA GLU A 7 33.69 25.07 -14.39
C GLU A 7 34.31 26.27 -13.66
N ILE A 8 34.24 27.42 -14.29
CA ILE A 8 34.57 28.71 -13.68
C ILE A 8 33.24 29.35 -13.26
N PRO A 9 32.95 29.49 -11.97
CA PRO A 9 31.71 30.06 -11.53
C PRO A 9 31.64 31.58 -11.79
N GLY A 10 30.46 32.04 -12.26
CA GLY A 10 30.16 33.44 -12.48
C GLY A 10 30.54 33.96 -13.87
N SER A 11 30.59 35.30 -14.02
CA SER A 11 30.90 35.99 -15.27
C SER A 11 32.38 36.19 -15.53
N ALA A 12 33.26 35.58 -14.73
CA ALA A 12 34.69 35.69 -14.89
C ALA A 12 35.18 34.93 -16.14
N LYS A 13 35.95 35.60 -16.98
CA LYS A 13 36.70 34.93 -18.06
C LYS A 13 38.11 34.70 -17.57
N ALA A 14 38.50 33.45 -17.47
CA ALA A 14 39.87 33.06 -17.16
C ALA A 14 40.28 31.90 -18.06
N ASP A 15 41.50 31.95 -18.61
CA ASP A 15 42.12 30.83 -19.25
C ASP A 15 42.78 29.93 -18.19
N PHE A 16 42.57 28.64 -18.27
CA PHE A 16 43.33 27.69 -17.45
C PHE A 16 43.95 26.62 -18.34
N TYR A 17 45.10 26.13 -17.94
CA TYR A 17 45.80 25.06 -18.61
C TYR A 17 45.77 23.82 -17.75
N LEU A 18 45.40 22.70 -18.36
CA LEU A 18 45.40 21.40 -17.73
C LEU A 18 46.61 20.63 -18.29
N ASP A 19 47.62 20.40 -17.44
CA ASP A 19 48.82 19.67 -17.84
C ASP A 19 48.59 18.16 -17.82
N SER A 20 47.98 17.66 -16.74
CA SER A 20 47.62 16.25 -16.67
C SER A 20 46.43 16.02 -15.73
N VAL A 21 45.65 14.97 -16.00
CA VAL A 21 44.63 14.46 -15.08
C VAL A 21 44.96 13.02 -14.76
N VAL A 22 45.22 12.73 -13.49
CA VAL A 22 45.44 11.35 -13.04
C VAL A 22 44.20 10.91 -12.27
N ILE A 23 43.52 9.89 -12.80
CA ILE A 23 42.39 9.24 -12.12
C ILE A 23 42.91 7.96 -11.50
N THR A 24 42.94 7.90 -10.17
CA THR A 24 43.32 6.70 -9.44
C THR A 24 42.09 6.08 -8.82
N GLN A 25 41.83 4.84 -9.12
CA GLN A 25 40.78 4.08 -8.41
C GLN A 25 41.24 3.84 -6.97
N VAL A 26 40.58 4.46 -6.00
CA VAL A 26 40.94 4.38 -4.56
C VAL A 26 40.36 3.15 -3.90
N SER A 27 39.29 2.59 -4.45
CA SER A 27 38.71 1.32 -4.03
C SER A 27 38.12 0.61 -5.24
N LYS A 28 38.12 -0.72 -5.22
CA LYS A 28 37.30 -1.49 -6.13
C LYS A 28 35.84 -1.21 -5.77
N GLY A 29 35.02 -0.70 -6.69
CA GLY A 29 33.60 -0.56 -6.50
C GLY A 29 32.99 -1.93 -6.13
N LYS A 30 31.86 -1.93 -5.40
CA LYS A 30 31.11 -3.17 -5.21
C LYS A 30 30.91 -3.84 -6.56
N ASP A 31 31.11 -5.16 -6.61
CA ASP A 31 30.80 -5.93 -7.81
C ASP A 31 29.29 -5.79 -8.05
N VAL A 32 28.89 -5.33 -9.22
CA VAL A 32 27.49 -5.23 -9.60
C VAL A 32 26.97 -6.66 -9.79
N ILE A 33 26.04 -7.05 -8.94
CA ILE A 33 25.41 -8.37 -9.03
C ILE A 33 24.33 -8.32 -10.10
N ASP A 34 24.31 -9.30 -10.99
CA ASP A 34 23.17 -9.48 -11.91
C ASP A 34 21.94 -9.94 -11.12
N PRO A 35 20.85 -9.13 -11.04
CA PRO A 35 19.65 -9.50 -10.30
C PRO A 35 19.06 -10.84 -10.75
N ASN A 36 19.34 -11.26 -12.00
CA ASN A 36 18.86 -12.53 -12.53
C ASN A 36 19.56 -13.76 -11.92
N THR A 37 20.69 -13.58 -11.26
CA THR A 37 21.41 -14.67 -10.57
C THR A 37 20.93 -14.89 -9.14
N LEU A 38 20.21 -13.93 -8.57
CA LEU A 38 19.71 -14.01 -7.20
C LEU A 38 18.63 -15.10 -7.04
N ALA A 39 18.49 -15.66 -5.85
CA ALA A 39 17.37 -16.52 -5.51
C ALA A 39 16.04 -15.76 -5.66
N SER A 40 14.95 -16.46 -5.91
CA SER A 40 13.63 -15.86 -6.02
C SER A 40 12.92 -15.89 -4.66
N ILE A 41 12.55 -14.73 -4.13
CA ILE A 41 11.81 -14.62 -2.86
C ILE A 41 10.48 -15.38 -2.95
N LYS A 42 9.68 -15.13 -3.99
CA LYS A 42 8.39 -15.83 -4.14
C LYS A 42 8.53 -17.34 -4.25
N ASP A 43 9.58 -17.83 -4.92
CA ASP A 43 9.79 -19.27 -5.07
C ASP A 43 10.30 -19.91 -3.78
N THR A 44 11.08 -19.19 -2.98
CA THR A 44 11.56 -19.62 -1.68
C THR A 44 10.37 -19.83 -0.73
N TYR A 45 9.39 -18.94 -0.74
CA TYR A 45 8.26 -18.96 0.19
C TYR A 45 6.96 -19.55 -0.39
N LYS A 46 6.93 -20.03 -1.63
CA LYS A 46 5.70 -20.48 -2.34
C LYS A 46 4.88 -21.58 -1.65
N ASN A 47 5.49 -22.35 -0.78
CA ASN A 47 4.80 -23.41 -0.02
C ASN A 47 4.32 -22.93 1.37
N ILE A 48 4.60 -21.68 1.71
CA ILE A 48 4.28 -21.08 3.01
C ILE A 48 3.25 -19.96 2.82
N PHE A 49 3.52 -19.03 1.89
CA PHE A 49 2.67 -17.89 1.59
C PHE A 49 2.17 -17.95 0.16
N GLN A 50 0.92 -17.54 -0.04
CA GLN A 50 0.33 -17.41 -1.37
C GLN A 50 0.91 -16.20 -2.11
N TYR A 51 1.21 -15.12 -1.36
CA TYR A 51 1.67 -13.87 -1.92
C TYR A 51 2.98 -13.41 -1.25
N MET A 52 3.97 -13.17 -2.08
CA MET A 52 5.18 -12.43 -1.73
C MET A 52 5.17 -11.16 -2.58
N GLY A 53 4.96 -10.03 -1.93
CA GLY A 53 4.71 -8.76 -2.59
C GLY A 53 5.79 -7.71 -2.36
N THR A 54 5.71 -6.64 -3.15
CA THR A 54 6.46 -5.40 -2.93
C THR A 54 5.59 -4.19 -3.24
N CYS A 55 5.89 -3.02 -2.63
CA CYS A 55 5.29 -1.80 -3.12
C CYS A 55 6.12 -1.19 -4.25
N ALA A 56 5.42 -0.55 -5.20
CA ALA A 56 6.03 0.10 -6.35
C ALA A 56 5.15 1.26 -6.83
N ASN A 57 5.69 2.09 -7.73
CA ASN A 57 5.00 3.25 -8.29
C ASN A 57 4.95 3.15 -9.82
N TYR A 58 3.83 3.52 -10.41
CA TYR A 58 3.71 3.62 -11.87
C TYR A 58 4.35 4.92 -12.39
N TYR A 59 3.99 6.06 -11.81
CA TYR A 59 4.62 7.35 -12.09
C TYR A 59 5.69 7.68 -11.07
N GLY A 60 5.34 7.84 -9.80
CA GLY A 60 6.25 8.19 -8.72
C GLY A 60 7.11 9.44 -8.99
N TYR A 61 8.10 9.68 -8.15
CA TYR A 61 9.09 10.75 -8.33
C TYR A 61 10.44 10.36 -7.74
N GLY A 62 11.52 11.05 -8.15
CA GLY A 62 12.88 10.74 -7.67
C GLY A 62 13.29 9.31 -7.97
N ALA A 63 13.81 8.60 -6.98
CA ALA A 63 14.23 7.19 -7.09
C ALA A 63 13.04 6.24 -7.36
N LYS A 64 11.82 6.64 -6.99
CA LYS A 64 10.58 5.88 -7.19
C LYS A 64 9.98 6.06 -8.59
N LYS A 65 10.51 6.98 -9.39
CA LYS A 65 9.92 7.34 -10.67
C LYS A 65 9.93 6.17 -11.66
N ASP A 66 8.75 5.93 -12.26
CA ASP A 66 8.57 4.98 -13.36
C ASP A 66 9.01 3.55 -13.03
N GLN A 67 8.85 3.08 -11.79
CA GLN A 67 9.29 1.75 -11.38
C GLN A 67 8.61 0.63 -12.19
N LEU A 68 7.29 0.74 -12.40
CA LEU A 68 6.51 -0.23 -13.19
C LEU A 68 6.60 0.02 -14.71
N ARG A 69 7.49 0.92 -15.16
CA ARG A 69 7.70 1.26 -16.58
C ARG A 69 9.13 1.03 -17.05
N LYS A 70 10.02 0.54 -16.16
CA LYS A 70 11.42 0.25 -16.48
C LYS A 70 11.63 -1.26 -16.60
N ASP A 71 12.12 -1.72 -17.72
CA ASP A 71 12.31 -3.14 -18.02
C ASP A 71 13.09 -3.87 -16.94
N ASP A 72 14.17 -3.28 -16.43
CA ASP A 72 15.00 -3.89 -15.38
C ASP A 72 14.19 -4.10 -14.09
N THR A 73 13.41 -3.11 -13.70
CA THR A 73 12.55 -3.17 -12.50
C THR A 73 11.41 -4.16 -12.71
N ILE A 74 10.79 -4.16 -13.88
CA ILE A 74 9.72 -5.11 -14.24
C ILE A 74 10.24 -6.54 -14.16
N ASN A 75 11.39 -6.82 -14.76
CA ASN A 75 12.02 -8.15 -14.73
C ASN A 75 12.40 -8.58 -13.31
N PHE A 76 12.91 -7.65 -12.51
CA PHE A 76 13.20 -7.89 -11.10
C PHE A 76 11.92 -8.22 -10.30
N ILE A 77 10.86 -7.42 -10.43
CA ILE A 77 9.57 -7.68 -9.75
C ILE A 77 9.04 -9.05 -10.15
N LYS A 78 8.99 -9.36 -11.43
CA LYS A 78 8.53 -10.66 -11.95
C LYS A 78 9.31 -11.84 -11.39
N LYS A 79 10.59 -11.66 -11.15
CA LYS A 79 11.46 -12.70 -10.60
C LYS A 79 11.25 -12.86 -9.11
N GLN A 80 11.21 -11.77 -8.37
CA GLN A 80 11.22 -11.79 -6.91
C GLN A 80 9.83 -11.92 -6.28
N PHE A 81 8.80 -11.35 -6.93
CA PHE A 81 7.48 -11.18 -6.35
C PHE A 81 6.37 -11.71 -7.27
N ASN A 82 5.22 -12.02 -6.68
CA ASN A 82 3.99 -12.37 -7.40
C ASN A 82 2.83 -11.44 -7.07
N SER A 83 3.07 -10.41 -6.25
CA SER A 83 2.11 -9.39 -5.89
C SER A 83 2.76 -8.01 -5.82
N ILE A 84 1.98 -6.97 -6.12
CA ILE A 84 2.37 -5.56 -5.92
C ILE A 84 1.29 -4.79 -5.18
N THR A 85 1.70 -3.70 -4.56
CA THR A 85 0.86 -2.65 -3.99
C THR A 85 1.35 -1.30 -4.51
N LEU A 86 0.45 -0.41 -4.95
CA LEU A 86 0.81 0.96 -5.28
C LEU A 86 1.08 1.75 -4.00
N GLU A 87 2.24 2.40 -3.91
CA GLU A 87 2.62 3.14 -2.68
C GLU A 87 1.70 4.33 -2.40
N ASN A 88 1.31 5.10 -3.45
CA ASN A 88 0.51 6.31 -3.30
C ASN A 88 -0.60 6.45 -4.34
N GLU A 89 -0.45 5.89 -5.53
CA GLU A 89 -1.25 6.27 -6.72
C GLU A 89 -2.69 5.73 -6.69
N MET A 90 -3.05 4.91 -5.69
CA MET A 90 -4.41 4.44 -5.46
C MET A 90 -5.02 4.99 -4.16
N LYS A 91 -4.30 5.87 -3.46
CA LYS A 91 -4.82 6.54 -2.26
C LYS A 91 -5.82 7.64 -2.62
N PRO A 92 -6.75 7.98 -1.72
CA PRO A 92 -7.84 8.93 -2.03
C PRO A 92 -7.37 10.28 -2.57
N ASP A 93 -6.25 10.83 -2.06
CA ASP A 93 -5.75 12.12 -2.53
C ASP A 93 -5.34 12.09 -4.01
N THR A 94 -4.67 11.03 -4.45
CA THR A 94 -4.30 10.89 -5.85
C THR A 94 -5.51 10.65 -6.73
N VAL A 95 -6.37 9.71 -6.35
CA VAL A 95 -7.56 9.34 -7.13
C VAL A 95 -8.56 10.50 -7.24
N LEU A 96 -8.72 11.30 -6.18
CA LEU A 96 -9.58 12.48 -6.18
C LEU A 96 -8.93 13.72 -6.84
N GLY A 97 -7.72 13.61 -7.40
CA GLY A 97 -7.01 14.71 -8.06
C GLY A 97 -6.21 15.59 -7.12
N GLY A 98 -5.99 15.14 -5.88
CA GLY A 98 -5.16 15.81 -4.89
C GLY A 98 -5.72 17.12 -4.35
N PHE A 99 -4.86 17.89 -3.68
CA PHE A 99 -5.24 19.18 -3.08
C PHE A 99 -5.38 20.29 -4.13
N TYR A 100 -4.74 20.18 -5.29
CA TYR A 100 -4.60 21.27 -6.25
C TYR A 100 -5.29 21.01 -7.59
N ASN A 101 -5.55 19.77 -7.96
CA ASN A 101 -6.07 19.37 -9.27
C ASN A 101 -7.51 18.84 -9.20
N LYS A 102 -8.26 19.27 -8.19
CA LYS A 102 -9.69 18.93 -8.08
C LYS A 102 -10.43 19.22 -9.37
N LYS A 103 -11.10 18.21 -9.87
CA LYS A 103 -12.05 18.35 -10.98
C LYS A 103 -13.41 17.85 -10.53
N LEU A 104 -14.44 18.62 -10.82
CA LEU A 104 -15.83 18.23 -10.60
C LEU A 104 -16.51 18.07 -11.96
N ILE A 105 -17.37 17.08 -12.05
CA ILE A 105 -18.23 16.82 -13.22
C ILE A 105 -19.67 16.67 -12.76
N SER A 106 -20.62 16.93 -13.65
CA SER A 106 -22.02 16.72 -13.32
C SER A 106 -22.34 15.25 -13.06
N VAL A 107 -23.34 15.00 -12.22
CA VAL A 107 -23.85 13.63 -11.94
C VAL A 107 -24.22 12.91 -13.24
N ASP A 108 -24.79 13.61 -14.25
CA ASP A 108 -25.15 13.01 -15.54
C ASP A 108 -23.90 12.60 -16.34
N GLU A 109 -22.83 13.36 -16.28
CA GLU A 109 -21.56 13.02 -16.91
C GLU A 109 -20.90 11.83 -16.20
N ALA A 110 -20.89 11.85 -14.88
CA ALA A 110 -20.38 10.76 -14.06
C ALA A 110 -21.07 9.42 -14.37
N LYS A 111 -22.39 9.42 -14.49
CA LYS A 111 -23.15 8.24 -14.91
C LYS A 111 -22.77 7.73 -16.31
N LYS A 112 -22.47 8.62 -17.25
CA LYS A 112 -21.97 8.24 -18.58
C LYS A 112 -20.58 7.62 -18.54
N LEU A 113 -19.75 8.01 -17.55
CA LEU A 113 -18.45 7.41 -17.31
C LEU A 113 -18.53 6.09 -16.52
N GLY A 114 -19.73 5.62 -16.17
CA GLY A 114 -19.94 4.38 -15.43
C GLY A 114 -19.79 4.52 -13.91
N TYR A 115 -19.79 5.76 -13.37
CA TYR A 115 -19.73 5.96 -11.92
C TYR A 115 -21.03 5.53 -11.26
N ILE A 116 -20.92 4.94 -10.09
CA ILE A 116 -22.06 4.51 -9.27
C ILE A 116 -22.48 5.70 -8.39
N ILE A 117 -23.63 6.29 -8.70
CA ILE A 117 -24.19 7.40 -7.94
C ILE A 117 -25.30 6.87 -7.05
N PRO A 118 -25.15 6.87 -5.73
CA PRO A 118 -26.18 6.39 -4.80
C PRO A 118 -27.47 7.23 -4.85
N ASP A 119 -28.61 6.65 -4.53
CA ASP A 119 -29.91 7.33 -4.54
C ASP A 119 -29.98 8.50 -3.52
N ASN A 120 -29.22 8.39 -2.44
CA ASN A 120 -29.08 9.42 -1.40
C ASN A 120 -28.09 10.52 -1.75
N TYR A 121 -27.38 10.44 -2.89
CA TYR A 121 -26.50 11.51 -3.36
C TYR A 121 -27.32 12.70 -3.86
N LYS A 122 -27.18 13.85 -3.24
CA LYS A 122 -28.04 15.03 -3.49
C LYS A 122 -27.30 16.22 -4.10
N GLU A 123 -25.99 16.11 -4.25
CA GLU A 123 -25.20 17.16 -4.88
C GLU A 123 -25.27 17.07 -6.42
N ASP A 124 -25.13 18.19 -7.10
CA ASP A 124 -25.21 18.27 -8.58
C ASP A 124 -23.94 17.79 -9.28
N GLU A 125 -22.83 17.79 -8.56
CA GLU A 125 -21.51 17.45 -9.06
C GLU A 125 -20.84 16.35 -8.21
N VAL A 126 -19.91 15.62 -8.82
CA VAL A 126 -19.04 14.64 -8.15
C VAL A 126 -17.60 14.87 -8.55
N PRO A 127 -16.62 14.42 -7.75
CA PRO A 127 -15.22 14.38 -8.18
C PRO A 127 -15.03 13.49 -9.42
N GLN A 128 -14.32 14.03 -10.43
CA GLN A 128 -13.79 13.20 -11.50
C GLN A 128 -12.58 12.44 -10.97
N LEU A 129 -12.65 11.12 -10.97
CA LEU A 129 -11.58 10.26 -10.46
C LEU A 129 -10.42 10.17 -11.47
N ASP A 130 -9.19 10.29 -10.99
CA ASP A 130 -7.97 10.03 -11.76
C ASP A 130 -7.55 8.57 -11.55
N LEU A 131 -7.89 7.73 -12.51
CA LEU A 131 -7.66 6.29 -12.46
C LEU A 131 -6.54 5.82 -13.40
N GLY A 132 -5.84 6.76 -14.07
CA GLY A 132 -4.84 6.42 -15.09
C GLY A 132 -3.70 5.55 -14.56
N ALA A 133 -3.20 5.80 -13.35
CA ALA A 133 -2.15 4.96 -12.75
C ALA A 133 -2.69 3.58 -12.33
N VAL A 134 -3.94 3.53 -11.86
CA VAL A 134 -4.62 2.27 -11.48
C VAL A 134 -4.79 1.37 -12.70
N ASP A 135 -5.34 1.93 -13.79
CA ASP A 135 -5.56 1.19 -15.04
C ASP A 135 -4.26 0.65 -15.61
N ALA A 136 -3.23 1.49 -15.70
CA ALA A 136 -1.93 1.10 -16.20
C ALA A 136 -1.24 0.04 -15.32
N THR A 137 -1.50 0.06 -14.01
CA THR A 137 -0.99 -0.96 -13.09
C THR A 137 -1.75 -2.29 -13.26
N LEU A 138 -3.05 -2.25 -13.50
CA LEU A 138 -3.81 -3.46 -13.84
C LEU A 138 -3.35 -4.08 -15.17
N GLU A 139 -3.04 -3.25 -16.17
CA GLU A 139 -2.41 -3.70 -17.42
C GLU A 139 -1.06 -4.37 -17.16
N PHE A 140 -0.19 -3.74 -16.36
CA PHE A 140 1.06 -4.35 -15.93
C PHE A 140 0.84 -5.71 -15.23
N CYS A 141 -0.13 -5.80 -14.32
CA CYS A 141 -0.45 -7.04 -13.63
C CYS A 141 -0.87 -8.16 -14.58
N ALA A 142 -1.75 -7.83 -15.53
CA ALA A 142 -2.24 -8.78 -16.54
C ALA A 142 -1.11 -9.28 -17.45
N GLU A 143 -0.29 -8.38 -17.97
CA GLU A 143 0.81 -8.69 -18.89
C GLU A 143 1.93 -9.51 -18.22
N ASN A 144 2.18 -9.31 -16.93
CA ASN A 144 3.29 -9.89 -16.21
C ASN A 144 2.92 -11.02 -15.26
N ASN A 145 1.63 -11.42 -15.22
CA ASN A 145 1.11 -12.44 -14.30
C ASN A 145 1.47 -12.14 -12.83
N VAL A 146 1.31 -10.89 -12.43
CA VAL A 146 1.48 -10.40 -11.06
C VAL A 146 0.11 -10.03 -10.52
N LYS A 147 -0.15 -10.30 -9.24
CA LYS A 147 -1.40 -9.91 -8.58
C LYS A 147 -1.25 -8.54 -7.93
N MET A 148 -2.37 -7.95 -7.55
CA MET A 148 -2.40 -6.65 -6.89
C MET A 148 -3.14 -6.73 -5.56
N ARG A 149 -2.53 -6.16 -4.53
CA ARG A 149 -3.15 -5.79 -3.27
C ARG A 149 -3.50 -4.30 -3.35
N ALA A 150 -4.78 -3.98 -3.42
CA ALA A 150 -5.25 -2.62 -3.61
C ALA A 150 -5.22 -1.82 -2.30
N HIS A 151 -4.65 -0.61 -2.32
CA HIS A 151 -4.40 0.21 -1.13
C HIS A 151 -4.58 1.69 -1.47
N THR A 152 -5.50 2.41 -0.89
CA THR A 152 -6.57 2.12 0.07
C THR A 152 -7.82 2.94 -0.27
N LEU A 153 -9.03 2.51 0.15
CA LEU A 153 -10.26 3.26 -0.14
C LEU A 153 -10.49 4.42 0.84
N MET A 154 -10.18 4.21 2.10
CA MET A 154 -10.44 5.20 3.16
C MET A 154 -9.26 5.34 4.10
N TRP A 155 -8.81 6.56 4.32
CA TRP A 155 -7.76 6.90 5.26
C TRP A 155 -7.97 8.31 5.83
N HIS A 156 -7.57 8.56 7.06
CA HIS A 156 -7.65 9.88 7.70
C HIS A 156 -6.56 10.85 7.22
N GLN A 157 -5.45 10.28 6.69
CA GLN A 157 -4.44 11.02 5.94
C GLN A 157 -4.69 10.88 4.43
N GLN A 158 -3.95 11.57 3.61
CA GLN A 158 -4.00 11.51 2.13
C GLN A 158 -5.44 11.40 1.56
N THR A 159 -6.40 12.10 2.18
CA THR A 159 -7.72 12.40 1.62
C THR A 159 -7.84 13.91 1.55
N PRO A 160 -8.11 14.52 0.38
CA PRO A 160 -8.07 15.95 0.25
C PRO A 160 -9.16 16.63 1.10
N SER A 161 -8.79 17.67 1.84
CA SER A 161 -9.67 18.37 2.78
C SER A 161 -10.97 18.89 2.16
N TRP A 162 -10.93 19.31 0.90
CA TRP A 162 -12.12 19.76 0.17
C TRP A 162 -13.19 18.66 0.02
N PHE A 163 -12.82 17.38 0.08
CA PHE A 163 -13.76 16.26 0.00
C PHE A 163 -14.71 16.20 1.19
N PHE A 164 -14.33 16.80 2.32
CA PHE A 164 -15.13 16.86 3.56
C PHE A 164 -15.94 18.15 3.69
N THR A 165 -15.99 19.01 2.67
CA THR A 165 -16.67 20.30 2.75
C THR A 165 -17.91 20.36 1.89
N GLU A 166 -18.92 21.16 2.30
CA GLU A 166 -20.15 21.39 1.53
C GLU A 166 -19.82 21.81 0.09
N ASP A 167 -20.51 21.23 -0.90
CA ASP A 167 -20.34 21.50 -2.33
C ASP A 167 -18.88 21.38 -2.80
N TYR A 168 -18.06 20.64 -2.08
CA TYR A 168 -16.62 20.50 -2.32
C TYR A 168 -15.86 21.84 -2.37
N ASN A 169 -16.34 22.86 -1.69
CA ASN A 169 -15.87 24.25 -1.85
C ASN A 169 -14.75 24.68 -0.90
N GLY A 170 -14.31 23.80 0.01
CA GLY A 170 -13.22 24.06 0.96
C GLY A 170 -13.59 24.97 2.13
N LYS A 171 -14.89 25.15 2.44
CA LYS A 171 -15.38 26.08 3.49
C LYS A 171 -15.97 25.32 4.67
N ASN A 172 -17.29 25.18 4.69
CA ASN A 172 -17.98 24.52 5.80
C ASN A 172 -17.80 23.00 5.69
N VAL A 173 -17.74 22.33 6.84
CA VAL A 173 -17.73 20.87 6.90
C VAL A 173 -19.08 20.32 6.43
N ALA A 174 -19.07 19.32 5.59
CA ALA A 174 -20.25 18.64 5.10
C ALA A 174 -20.96 17.87 6.23
N THR A 175 -22.26 17.63 6.07
CA THR A 175 -23.01 16.82 7.04
C THR A 175 -22.69 15.33 6.89
N THR A 176 -23.01 14.54 7.90
CA THR A 176 -22.83 13.08 7.89
C THR A 176 -23.60 12.42 6.74
N GLU A 177 -24.81 12.91 6.41
CA GLU A 177 -25.63 12.40 5.32
C GLU A 177 -24.97 12.63 3.95
N VAL A 178 -24.35 13.80 3.75
CA VAL A 178 -23.59 14.11 2.53
C VAL A 178 -22.36 13.21 2.44
N MET A 179 -21.63 13.07 3.54
CA MET A 179 -20.42 12.23 3.55
C MET A 179 -20.72 10.75 3.42
N ASP A 180 -21.83 10.25 3.95
CA ASP A 180 -22.29 8.88 3.72
C ASP A 180 -22.49 8.60 2.23
N ALA A 181 -23.14 9.53 1.51
CA ALA A 181 -23.39 9.39 0.08
C ALA A 181 -22.08 9.50 -0.74
N ARG A 182 -21.16 10.39 -0.35
CA ARG A 182 -19.84 10.52 -0.98
C ARG A 182 -18.97 9.28 -0.76
N LEU A 183 -18.98 8.72 0.45
CA LEU A 183 -18.26 7.48 0.77
C LEU A 183 -18.80 6.31 -0.06
N GLU A 184 -20.11 6.15 -0.14
CA GLU A 184 -20.75 5.13 -0.96
C GLU A 184 -20.40 5.29 -2.44
N PHE A 185 -20.53 6.50 -2.97
CA PHE A 185 -20.12 6.85 -4.33
C PHE A 185 -18.67 6.43 -4.60
N PHE A 186 -17.75 6.84 -3.74
CA PHE A 186 -16.31 6.60 -3.93
C PHE A 186 -15.99 5.12 -3.87
N VAL A 187 -16.42 4.42 -2.82
CA VAL A 187 -16.15 2.99 -2.62
C VAL A 187 -16.70 2.15 -3.77
N ARG A 188 -17.99 2.33 -4.11
CA ARG A 188 -18.63 1.54 -5.18
C ARG A 188 -18.03 1.83 -6.54
N THR A 189 -17.77 3.11 -6.85
CA THR A 189 -17.16 3.49 -8.14
C THR A 189 -15.77 2.90 -8.30
N MET A 190 -14.92 2.96 -7.26
CA MET A 190 -13.57 2.40 -7.28
C MET A 190 -13.57 0.88 -7.53
N LEU A 191 -14.36 0.14 -6.76
CA LEU A 191 -14.42 -1.32 -6.93
C LEU A 191 -15.00 -1.69 -8.31
N ASN A 192 -16.08 -1.02 -8.71
CA ASN A 192 -16.74 -1.28 -9.98
C ASN A 192 -15.79 -1.06 -11.16
N HIS A 193 -15.09 0.07 -11.17
CA HIS A 193 -14.11 0.40 -12.21
C HIS A 193 -12.99 -0.65 -12.31
N VAL A 194 -12.36 -1.00 -11.18
CA VAL A 194 -11.26 -1.98 -11.14
C VAL A 194 -11.74 -3.35 -11.66
N MET A 195 -12.90 -3.81 -11.22
CA MET A 195 -13.44 -5.11 -11.65
C MET A 195 -13.84 -5.14 -13.13
N ASP A 196 -14.33 -4.01 -13.66
CA ASP A 196 -14.65 -3.90 -15.08
C ASP A 196 -13.37 -3.84 -15.92
N LYS A 197 -12.33 -3.12 -15.47
CA LYS A 197 -11.01 -3.11 -16.11
C LYS A 197 -10.34 -4.47 -16.10
N GLU A 198 -10.40 -5.21 -15.00
CA GLU A 198 -9.90 -6.59 -14.92
C GLU A 198 -10.61 -7.51 -15.93
N LYS A 199 -11.94 -7.37 -16.01
CA LYS A 199 -12.74 -8.14 -16.98
C LYS A 199 -12.39 -7.80 -18.42
N GLU A 200 -12.14 -6.52 -18.72
CA GLU A 200 -11.64 -6.07 -20.03
C GLU A 200 -10.30 -6.73 -20.37
N LEU A 201 -9.33 -6.68 -19.44
CA LEU A 201 -7.98 -7.17 -19.66
C LEU A 201 -7.82 -8.68 -19.70
N THR A 202 -8.60 -9.40 -18.88
CA THR A 202 -8.40 -10.83 -18.63
C THR A 202 -9.59 -11.71 -18.98
N GLY A 203 -10.72 -11.10 -19.32
CA GLY A 203 -12.01 -11.79 -19.48
C GLY A 203 -12.73 -12.12 -18.18
N LYS A 204 -12.11 -11.83 -16.99
CA LYS A 204 -12.67 -12.21 -15.69
C LYS A 204 -12.39 -11.14 -14.63
N ALA A 205 -13.43 -10.60 -14.01
CA ALA A 205 -13.34 -9.75 -12.84
C ALA A 205 -12.79 -10.53 -11.62
N GLY A 206 -12.11 -9.86 -10.69
CA GLY A 206 -11.48 -10.48 -9.52
C GLY A 206 -10.30 -11.39 -9.86
N SER A 207 -9.68 -11.20 -11.02
CA SER A 207 -8.59 -12.04 -11.49
C SER A 207 -7.20 -11.47 -11.17
N LEU A 208 -7.08 -10.18 -10.96
CA LEU A 208 -5.82 -9.48 -10.67
C LEU A 208 -5.77 -8.98 -9.23
N VAL A 209 -6.78 -8.26 -8.77
CA VAL A 209 -6.89 -7.77 -7.38
C VAL A 209 -7.44 -8.89 -6.50
N TYR A 210 -6.66 -9.31 -5.51
CA TYR A 210 -7.03 -10.40 -4.59
C TYR A 210 -7.36 -9.90 -3.18
N ALA A 211 -6.94 -8.70 -2.85
CA ALA A 211 -7.15 -8.08 -1.54
C ALA A 211 -7.32 -6.56 -1.70
N TRP A 212 -8.11 -5.97 -0.79
CA TRP A 212 -8.32 -4.53 -0.75
C TRP A 212 -8.28 -4.00 0.68
N ASP A 213 -7.44 -3.02 0.96
CA ASP A 213 -7.50 -2.25 2.18
C ASP A 213 -8.67 -1.27 2.09
N VAL A 214 -9.78 -1.61 2.75
CA VAL A 214 -10.96 -0.74 2.77
C VAL A 214 -10.71 0.46 3.66
N THR A 215 -10.13 0.23 4.83
CA THR A 215 -9.76 1.30 5.76
C THR A 215 -8.35 1.12 6.25
N ASN A 216 -7.61 2.22 6.23
CA ASN A 216 -6.25 2.31 6.70
C ASN A 216 -6.18 3.15 7.98
N GLU A 217 -5.53 2.60 9.03
CA GLU A 217 -5.07 3.29 10.24
C GLU A 217 -6.16 3.97 11.08
N TYR A 218 -7.35 3.42 11.15
CA TYR A 218 -8.42 4.04 11.94
C TYR A 218 -8.11 4.09 13.44
N VAL A 219 -7.41 3.09 14.00
CA VAL A 219 -7.02 3.10 15.41
C VAL A 219 -6.11 4.30 15.72
N HIS A 220 -5.37 4.77 14.72
CA HIS A 220 -4.48 5.94 14.80
C HIS A 220 -5.09 7.22 14.17
N ARG A 221 -6.41 7.28 14.00
CA ARG A 221 -7.14 8.37 13.33
C ARG A 221 -6.85 9.80 13.82
N ALA A 222 -6.33 9.93 15.05
CA ALA A 222 -5.95 11.23 15.62
C ALA A 222 -4.52 11.66 15.22
N ASN A 223 -3.73 10.78 14.57
CA ASN A 223 -2.38 11.08 14.19
C ASN A 223 -2.36 11.76 12.82
N GLU A 224 -1.93 13.02 12.79
CA GLU A 224 -1.75 13.83 11.57
C GLU A 224 -2.95 13.79 10.59
N PRO A 225 -4.20 13.96 11.06
CA PRO A 225 -5.35 13.90 10.17
C PRO A 225 -5.34 15.07 9.17
N THR A 226 -5.86 14.83 7.97
CA THR A 226 -6.22 15.92 7.06
C THR A 226 -7.30 16.78 7.71
N SER A 227 -7.27 18.11 7.58
CA SER A 227 -8.28 18.98 8.17
C SER A 227 -8.98 19.83 7.09
N PRO A 228 -10.32 19.76 6.99
CA PRO A 228 -11.19 18.83 7.73
C PRO A 228 -11.00 17.37 7.34
N SER A 229 -11.43 16.46 8.21
CA SER A 229 -11.25 15.03 8.13
C SER A 229 -12.54 14.26 8.44
N TRP A 230 -12.47 12.93 8.46
CA TRP A 230 -13.56 12.07 8.93
C TRP A 230 -14.02 12.42 10.35
N MET A 231 -13.08 12.74 11.25
CA MET A 231 -13.40 13.13 12.63
C MET A 231 -14.13 14.47 12.74
N ASP A 232 -13.85 15.42 11.83
CA ASP A 232 -14.56 16.70 11.81
C ASP A 232 -16.02 16.53 11.38
N VAL A 233 -16.33 15.51 10.58
CA VAL A 233 -17.69 15.20 10.12
C VAL A 233 -18.44 14.35 11.14
N TYR A 234 -17.85 13.25 11.61
CA TYR A 234 -18.56 12.23 12.40
C TYR A 234 -18.29 12.33 13.90
N GLY A 235 -17.32 13.13 14.32
CA GLY A 235 -16.80 13.13 15.70
C GLY A 235 -15.90 11.92 15.97
N ASP A 236 -15.37 11.84 17.18
CA ASP A 236 -14.64 10.66 17.63
C ASP A 236 -15.64 9.57 18.05
N MET A 237 -15.65 8.47 17.31
CA MET A 237 -16.55 7.32 17.51
C MET A 237 -15.87 6.15 18.21
N ASP A 238 -14.70 6.39 18.81
CA ASP A 238 -13.87 5.39 19.46
C ASP A 238 -13.66 4.14 18.57
N LEU A 239 -14.02 2.95 19.02
CA LEU A 239 -13.88 1.70 18.25
C LEU A 239 -15.21 1.24 17.59
N GLU A 240 -16.21 2.12 17.55
CA GLU A 240 -17.49 1.84 16.90
C GLU A 240 -17.83 2.84 15.75
N PRO A 241 -16.90 3.05 14.78
CA PRO A 241 -17.09 4.03 13.72
C PRO A 241 -18.09 3.57 12.66
N VAL A 242 -19.28 4.15 12.68
CA VAL A 242 -20.35 3.78 11.73
C VAL A 242 -19.93 3.97 10.26
N TYR A 243 -19.15 5.00 9.96
CA TYR A 243 -18.69 5.25 8.58
C TYR A 243 -17.65 4.23 8.09
N VAL A 244 -16.79 3.73 8.99
CA VAL A 244 -15.86 2.62 8.65
C VAL A 244 -16.66 1.36 8.34
N LYS A 245 -17.63 1.01 9.20
CA LYS A 245 -18.50 -0.14 8.95
C LYS A 245 -19.28 0.00 7.65
N LYS A 246 -19.78 1.22 7.31
CA LYS A 246 -20.42 1.50 6.02
C LYS A 246 -19.46 1.29 4.85
N ALA A 247 -18.21 1.76 4.93
CA ALA A 247 -17.23 1.56 3.86
C ALA A 247 -17.03 0.06 3.55
N PHE A 248 -16.86 -0.76 4.59
CA PHE A 248 -16.78 -2.21 4.42
C PHE A 248 -18.06 -2.82 3.85
N THR A 249 -19.23 -2.36 4.29
CA THR A 249 -20.53 -2.83 3.79
C THR A 249 -20.67 -2.53 2.29
N PHE A 250 -20.41 -1.29 1.87
CA PHE A 250 -20.47 -0.91 0.46
C PHE A 250 -19.49 -1.71 -0.41
N ALA A 251 -18.25 -1.88 0.07
CA ALA A 251 -17.27 -2.69 -0.63
C ALA A 251 -17.70 -4.16 -0.75
N TYR A 252 -18.20 -4.74 0.34
CA TYR A 252 -18.66 -6.13 0.35
C TYR A 252 -19.86 -6.35 -0.59
N GLU A 253 -20.84 -5.44 -0.58
CA GLU A 253 -22.01 -5.52 -1.45
C GLU A 253 -21.62 -5.46 -2.94
N GLU A 254 -20.65 -4.64 -3.34
CA GLU A 254 -20.15 -4.63 -4.72
C GLU A 254 -19.49 -5.96 -5.09
N LEU A 255 -18.72 -6.57 -4.19
CA LEU A 255 -18.16 -7.90 -4.41
C LEU A 255 -19.26 -8.97 -4.49
N GLU A 256 -20.23 -8.93 -3.58
CA GLU A 256 -21.35 -9.88 -3.51
C GLU A 256 -22.24 -9.82 -4.77
N ASN A 257 -22.56 -8.60 -5.25
CA ASN A 257 -23.33 -8.38 -6.48
C ASN A 257 -22.67 -8.99 -7.73
N ARG A 258 -21.34 -9.15 -7.69
CA ARG A 258 -20.54 -9.75 -8.77
C ARG A 258 -20.14 -11.20 -8.51
N GLY A 259 -20.48 -11.75 -7.34
CA GLY A 259 -20.10 -13.11 -6.92
C GLY A 259 -18.59 -13.24 -6.63
N LEU A 260 -17.94 -12.16 -6.17
CA LEU A 260 -16.49 -12.06 -5.93
C LEU A 260 -16.12 -12.02 -4.45
N GLN A 261 -17.09 -12.03 -3.53
CA GLN A 261 -16.88 -11.91 -2.08
C GLN A 261 -15.97 -13.00 -1.48
N ASP A 262 -15.82 -14.13 -2.16
CA ASP A 262 -14.92 -15.22 -1.77
C ASP A 262 -13.58 -15.20 -2.51
N GLN A 263 -13.39 -14.28 -3.46
CA GLN A 263 -12.18 -14.17 -4.29
C GLN A 263 -11.33 -12.96 -3.91
N VAL A 264 -11.96 -11.87 -3.48
CA VAL A 264 -11.29 -10.65 -3.05
C VAL A 264 -11.53 -10.45 -1.56
N THR A 265 -10.48 -10.45 -0.76
CA THR A 265 -10.59 -10.26 0.69
C THR A 265 -10.50 -8.77 1.02
N LEU A 266 -11.46 -8.28 1.80
CA LEU A 266 -11.48 -6.90 2.33
C LEU A 266 -10.75 -6.85 3.66
N PHE A 267 -9.76 -5.96 3.77
CA PHE A 267 -8.87 -5.82 4.92
C PHE A 267 -9.08 -4.51 5.68
N TYR A 268 -8.95 -4.58 6.98
CA TYR A 268 -8.54 -3.47 7.81
C TYR A 268 -7.02 -3.49 7.96
N ASN A 269 -6.32 -2.38 7.71
CA ASN A 269 -4.86 -2.27 7.70
C ASN A 269 -4.39 -1.20 8.69
N ASP A 270 -3.39 -1.52 9.52
CA ASP A 270 -2.87 -0.55 10.51
C ASP A 270 -1.39 -0.80 10.82
N TYR A 271 -0.75 0.22 11.43
CA TYR A 271 0.63 0.17 11.89
C TYR A 271 0.70 0.09 13.42
N ASP A 272 1.91 -0.08 13.95
CA ASP A 272 2.15 -0.22 15.39
C ASP A 272 1.18 -1.24 16.04
N GLU A 273 0.79 -2.20 15.23
CA GLU A 273 -0.25 -3.18 15.50
C GLU A 273 0.04 -4.02 16.75
N TYR A 274 1.31 -4.19 17.09
CA TYR A 274 1.75 -4.90 18.29
C TYR A 274 1.43 -4.15 19.58
N ASN A 275 1.30 -2.82 19.55
CA ASN A 275 0.89 -2.01 20.68
C ASN A 275 -0.64 -1.81 20.77
N CYS A 276 -1.37 -2.05 19.69
CA CYS A 276 -2.81 -1.82 19.61
C CYS A 276 -3.63 -3.04 19.15
N ALA A 277 -3.07 -4.25 19.22
CA ALA A 277 -3.70 -5.46 18.72
C ALA A 277 -5.13 -5.68 19.24
N ASP A 278 -5.37 -5.47 20.53
CA ASP A 278 -6.69 -5.67 21.15
C ASP A 278 -7.72 -4.67 20.59
N LYS A 279 -7.32 -3.40 20.33
CA LYS A 279 -8.17 -2.38 19.70
C LYS A 279 -8.50 -2.73 18.26
N ILE A 280 -7.53 -3.25 17.50
CA ILE A 280 -7.76 -3.72 16.13
C ILE A 280 -8.77 -4.86 16.11
N VAL A 281 -8.64 -5.84 16.99
CA VAL A 281 -9.59 -6.96 17.10
C VAL A 281 -10.99 -6.47 17.49
N GLU A 282 -11.09 -5.54 18.43
CA GLU A 282 -12.38 -4.95 18.84
C GLU A 282 -13.05 -4.19 17.70
N LEU A 283 -12.31 -3.33 16.99
CA LEU A 283 -12.79 -2.61 15.81
C LEU A 283 -13.28 -3.57 14.71
N VAL A 284 -12.50 -4.59 14.38
CA VAL A 284 -12.89 -5.57 13.35
C VAL A 284 -14.12 -6.37 13.77
N ASN A 285 -14.27 -6.70 15.05
CA ASN A 285 -15.48 -7.33 15.59
C ASN A 285 -16.69 -6.40 15.44
N TYR A 286 -16.54 -5.10 15.72
CA TYR A 286 -17.59 -4.11 15.47
C TYR A 286 -17.97 -4.03 13.98
N ILE A 287 -17.00 -3.93 13.09
CA ILE A 287 -17.23 -3.92 11.63
C ILE A 287 -18.06 -5.15 11.21
N ASN A 288 -17.76 -6.31 11.76
CA ASN A 288 -18.39 -7.59 11.45
C ASN A 288 -19.65 -7.91 12.27
N SER A 289 -20.12 -7.01 13.14
CA SER A 289 -21.19 -7.31 14.12
C SER A 289 -22.52 -7.68 13.49
N ASP A 290 -22.88 -7.14 12.31
CA ASP A 290 -24.13 -7.46 11.62
C ASP A 290 -23.93 -8.53 10.53
N LYS A 291 -22.88 -8.41 9.76
CA LYS A 291 -22.47 -9.31 8.68
C LYS A 291 -20.95 -9.34 8.61
N LYS A 292 -20.38 -10.51 8.32
CA LYS A 292 -18.93 -10.62 8.11
C LYS A 292 -18.55 -9.96 6.78
N VAL A 293 -18.16 -8.68 6.83
CA VAL A 293 -17.76 -7.87 5.67
C VAL A 293 -16.25 -7.60 5.64
N CYS A 294 -15.58 -7.59 6.79
CA CYS A 294 -14.12 -7.55 6.89
C CYS A 294 -13.60 -8.98 6.97
N GLY A 295 -12.85 -9.41 5.96
CA GLY A 295 -12.32 -10.75 5.83
C GLY A 295 -10.87 -10.91 6.29
N GLY A 296 -10.14 -9.81 6.52
CA GLY A 296 -8.74 -9.85 6.87
C GLY A 296 -8.23 -8.70 7.73
N ILE A 297 -7.10 -8.94 8.39
CA ILE A 297 -6.33 -7.95 9.15
C ILE A 297 -4.96 -7.80 8.48
N GLY A 298 -4.63 -6.58 8.08
CA GLY A 298 -3.34 -6.18 7.56
C GLY A 298 -2.47 -5.61 8.66
N MET A 299 -1.26 -6.14 8.78
CA MET A 299 -0.20 -5.66 9.66
C MET A 299 0.79 -4.88 8.80
N GLN A 300 0.86 -3.56 8.92
CA GLN A 300 1.84 -2.79 8.14
C GLN A 300 3.26 -3.24 8.45
N SER A 301 3.56 -3.46 9.72
CA SER A 301 4.87 -3.91 10.18
C SER A 301 6.00 -2.97 9.74
N HIS A 302 5.81 -1.66 9.97
CA HIS A 302 6.85 -0.66 9.91
C HIS A 302 7.68 -0.69 11.19
N LEU A 303 8.76 -1.45 11.20
CA LEU A 303 9.50 -1.82 12.42
C LEU A 303 10.71 -0.92 12.65
N THR A 304 10.95 -0.53 13.91
CA THR A 304 12.00 0.43 14.29
C THR A 304 13.17 -0.19 15.03
N GLY A 305 13.26 -1.51 15.10
CA GLY A 305 14.35 -2.25 15.72
C GLY A 305 13.88 -3.30 16.74
N PRO A 306 14.81 -4.13 17.22
CA PRO A 306 14.47 -5.31 18.00
C PRO A 306 13.91 -5.03 19.41
N GLU A 307 13.96 -3.77 19.86
CA GLU A 307 13.37 -3.35 21.13
C GLU A 307 11.89 -2.97 20.99
N ASN A 308 11.45 -2.61 19.76
CA ASN A 308 10.06 -2.19 19.50
C ASN A 308 9.62 -2.49 18.03
N PRO A 309 8.94 -3.63 17.83
CA PRO A 309 8.56 -4.64 18.82
C PRO A 309 9.70 -5.59 19.15
N THR A 310 9.63 -6.17 20.35
CA THR A 310 10.37 -7.40 20.62
C THR A 310 9.78 -8.54 19.78
N ILE A 311 10.57 -9.56 19.50
CA ILE A 311 10.11 -10.73 18.74
C ILE A 311 8.94 -11.45 19.44
N ASP A 312 8.98 -11.53 20.77
CA ASP A 312 7.88 -12.12 21.54
C ASP A 312 6.57 -11.34 21.39
N LEU A 313 6.61 -10.00 21.49
CA LEU A 313 5.45 -9.15 21.31
C LEU A 313 4.88 -9.24 19.89
N TYR A 314 5.74 -9.28 18.88
CA TYR A 314 5.34 -9.48 17.49
C TYR A 314 4.67 -10.84 17.28
N ALA A 315 5.23 -11.89 17.90
CA ALA A 315 4.69 -13.24 17.87
C ALA A 315 3.31 -13.34 18.57
N GLU A 316 3.14 -12.69 19.72
CA GLU A 316 1.86 -12.61 20.45
C GLU A 316 0.80 -11.88 19.64
N THR A 317 1.17 -10.82 18.92
CA THR A 317 0.28 -10.07 18.04
C THR A 317 -0.23 -10.95 16.90
N LEU A 318 0.65 -11.70 16.24
CA LEU A 318 0.27 -12.66 15.21
C LEU A 318 -0.69 -13.73 15.76
N ASP A 319 -0.45 -14.25 16.97
CA ASP A 319 -1.35 -15.22 17.60
C ASP A 319 -2.75 -14.62 17.84
N LYS A 320 -2.83 -13.38 18.33
CA LYS A 320 -4.12 -12.68 18.54
C LYS A 320 -4.89 -12.54 17.23
N PHE A 321 -4.24 -12.10 16.15
CA PHE A 321 -4.90 -11.95 14.86
C PHE A 321 -5.29 -13.29 14.23
N LEU A 322 -4.43 -14.30 14.33
CA LEU A 322 -4.76 -15.65 13.87
C LEU A 322 -5.96 -16.25 14.64
N ALA A 323 -6.10 -15.96 15.94
CA ALA A 323 -7.21 -16.42 16.76
C ALA A 323 -8.58 -15.85 16.35
N THR A 324 -8.61 -14.74 15.59
CA THR A 324 -9.86 -14.17 15.05
C THR A 324 -10.49 -15.04 13.95
N GLY A 325 -9.74 -15.96 13.34
CA GLY A 325 -10.16 -16.72 12.17
C GLY A 325 -10.22 -15.92 10.87
N LEU A 326 -9.72 -14.66 10.88
CA LEU A 326 -9.61 -13.83 9.69
C LEU A 326 -8.28 -14.08 8.98
N GLU A 327 -8.27 -13.79 7.68
CA GLU A 327 -7.02 -13.78 6.92
C GLU A 327 -6.06 -12.73 7.47
N VAL A 328 -4.78 -13.06 7.62
CA VAL A 328 -3.74 -12.12 8.06
C VAL A 328 -2.76 -11.89 6.92
N GLN A 329 -2.33 -10.65 6.72
CA GLN A 329 -1.22 -10.32 5.83
C GLN A 329 -0.29 -9.32 6.51
N VAL A 330 1.01 -9.52 6.33
CA VAL A 330 2.03 -8.50 6.60
C VAL A 330 2.12 -7.65 5.34
N THR A 331 1.70 -6.38 5.43
CA THR A 331 1.32 -5.60 4.26
C THR A 331 2.34 -4.59 3.80
N GLU A 332 3.26 -4.17 4.69
CA GLU A 332 4.16 -3.04 4.43
C GLU A 332 5.52 -3.22 5.14
N LEU A 333 6.03 -4.45 5.16
CA LEU A 333 7.23 -4.79 5.94
C LEU A 333 8.44 -3.98 5.53
N ASP A 334 8.93 -3.20 6.44
CA ASP A 334 10.25 -2.59 6.46
C ASP A 334 10.81 -2.62 7.89
N ALA A 335 12.12 -2.81 8.04
CA ALA A 335 12.75 -3.00 9.34
C ALA A 335 14.01 -2.14 9.47
N GLU A 336 13.88 -1.00 10.13
CA GLU A 336 15.00 -0.15 10.48
C GLU A 336 15.75 -0.70 11.70
N VAL A 337 17.02 -0.33 11.83
CA VAL A 337 17.82 -0.52 13.04
C VAL A 337 18.59 0.77 13.38
N GLU A 338 18.62 1.12 14.65
CA GLU A 338 19.29 2.37 15.09
C GLU A 338 20.80 2.38 14.78
N SER A 339 21.45 1.21 14.84
CA SER A 339 22.86 1.07 14.52
C SER A 339 23.21 1.42 13.07
N ASN A 340 22.25 1.36 12.14
CA ASN A 340 22.48 1.37 10.69
C ASN A 340 23.52 0.32 10.23
N ASP A 341 23.69 -0.74 10.99
CA ASP A 341 24.54 -1.86 10.65
C ASP A 341 23.77 -2.90 9.81
N LEU A 342 24.40 -3.37 8.74
CA LEU A 342 23.76 -4.30 7.81
C LEU A 342 23.51 -5.69 8.42
N GLU A 343 24.40 -6.15 9.29
CA GLU A 343 24.27 -7.45 9.95
C GLU A 343 23.20 -7.41 11.04
N ASP A 344 23.12 -6.30 11.79
CA ASP A 344 22.05 -6.08 12.77
C ASP A 344 20.67 -6.06 12.07
N GLN A 345 20.56 -5.34 10.96
CA GLN A 345 19.33 -5.28 10.17
C GLN A 345 18.96 -6.65 9.61
N ALA A 346 19.96 -7.41 9.13
CA ALA A 346 19.74 -8.76 8.61
C ALA A 346 19.29 -9.73 9.72
N ALA A 347 19.91 -9.65 10.89
CA ALA A 347 19.53 -10.46 12.04
C ALA A 347 18.08 -10.18 12.48
N TYR A 348 17.69 -8.90 12.54
CA TYR A 348 16.34 -8.50 12.91
C TYR A 348 15.30 -8.95 11.86
N MET A 349 15.53 -8.63 10.58
CA MET A 349 14.65 -9.04 9.48
C MET A 349 14.47 -10.57 9.45
N LYS A 350 15.55 -11.31 9.64
CA LYS A 350 15.52 -12.78 9.74
C LYS A 350 14.62 -13.23 10.88
N SER A 351 14.77 -12.67 12.08
CA SER A 351 13.97 -13.04 13.26
C SER A 351 12.48 -12.77 13.05
N ILE A 352 12.13 -11.65 12.42
CA ILE A 352 10.74 -11.32 12.04
C ILE A 352 10.21 -12.34 11.03
N MET A 353 10.93 -12.62 9.95
CA MET A 353 10.48 -13.57 8.93
C MET A 353 10.36 -15.00 9.48
N GLU A 354 11.30 -15.47 10.32
CA GLU A 354 11.21 -16.76 11.00
C GLU A 354 9.98 -16.85 11.91
N THR A 355 9.63 -15.75 12.59
CA THR A 355 8.43 -15.68 13.42
C THR A 355 7.16 -15.80 12.57
N ILE A 356 7.05 -15.03 11.47
CA ILE A 356 5.89 -15.08 10.55
C ILE A 356 5.73 -16.51 9.98
N VAL A 357 6.82 -17.11 9.51
CA VAL A 357 6.83 -18.48 8.97
C VAL A 357 6.40 -19.49 10.02
N THR A 358 6.95 -19.39 11.23
CA THR A 358 6.63 -20.30 12.33
C THR A 358 5.16 -20.22 12.74
N LYS A 359 4.61 -19.01 12.86
CA LYS A 359 3.18 -18.81 13.17
C LYS A 359 2.27 -19.33 12.07
N GLN A 360 2.64 -19.11 10.80
CA GLN A 360 1.89 -19.64 9.66
C GLN A 360 1.86 -21.17 9.65
N LEU A 361 2.99 -21.81 9.88
CA LEU A 361 3.10 -23.27 9.83
C LEU A 361 2.41 -23.97 11.02
N ASN A 362 2.47 -23.36 12.20
CA ASN A 362 1.98 -23.95 13.44
C ASN A 362 0.55 -23.52 13.84
N ARG A 363 -0.10 -22.66 13.03
CA ARG A 363 -1.44 -22.18 13.33
C ARG A 363 -2.47 -23.30 13.43
N ASP A 364 -3.48 -23.13 14.23
CA ASP A 364 -4.64 -24.02 14.23
C ASP A 364 -5.50 -23.77 12.98
N LYS A 365 -5.41 -24.68 12.02
CA LYS A 365 -6.17 -24.59 10.74
C LYS A 365 -7.67 -24.77 10.91
N THR A 366 -8.14 -25.26 12.07
CA THR A 366 -9.58 -25.37 12.38
C THR A 366 -10.14 -24.01 12.80
N VAL A 367 -9.32 -23.16 13.43
CA VAL A 367 -9.67 -21.79 13.79
C VAL A 367 -9.44 -20.85 12.64
N ASN A 368 -8.25 -20.93 12.03
CA ASN A 368 -7.87 -20.06 10.92
C ASN A 368 -7.35 -20.87 9.71
N PRO A 369 -8.24 -21.27 8.81
CA PRO A 369 -7.84 -22.07 7.63
C PRO A 369 -6.94 -21.31 6.66
N LYS A 370 -7.13 -19.99 6.50
CA LYS A 370 -6.30 -19.16 5.63
C LYS A 370 -4.94 -18.85 6.25
N GLY A 371 -4.93 -18.39 7.49
CA GLY A 371 -3.73 -17.99 8.21
C GLY A 371 -3.10 -16.72 7.66
N ILE A 372 -1.76 -16.70 7.62
CA ILE A 372 -0.96 -15.62 7.05
C ILE A 372 -0.75 -15.93 5.56
N THR A 373 -1.43 -15.21 4.68
CA THR A 373 -1.44 -15.52 3.24
C THR A 373 -0.40 -14.77 2.45
N GLY A 374 0.15 -13.67 2.98
CA GLY A 374 1.11 -12.86 2.24
C GLY A 374 2.01 -12.01 3.12
N VAL A 375 3.17 -11.67 2.54
CA VAL A 375 4.13 -10.70 3.08
C VAL A 375 4.52 -9.75 1.93
N THR A 376 4.36 -8.45 2.15
CA THR A 376 4.74 -7.40 1.19
C THR A 376 5.89 -6.59 1.78
N ILE A 377 7.01 -6.54 1.09
CA ILE A 377 8.15 -5.67 1.41
C ILE A 377 7.85 -4.26 0.92
N TRP A 378 7.95 -3.25 1.80
CA TRP A 378 7.49 -1.90 1.48
C TRP A 378 8.51 -1.07 0.71
N GLY A 379 8.93 -1.57 -0.44
CA GLY A 379 9.83 -0.92 -1.38
C GLY A 379 10.83 -1.86 -2.02
N LEU A 380 11.45 -1.41 -3.11
CA LEU A 380 12.38 -2.22 -3.88
C LEU A 380 13.81 -2.18 -3.31
N TYR A 381 14.25 -1.00 -2.83
CA TYR A 381 15.60 -0.78 -2.28
C TYR A 381 15.61 0.47 -1.39
N ASP A 382 16.58 0.58 -0.49
CA ASP A 382 16.63 1.61 0.57
C ASP A 382 16.51 3.05 0.05
N THR A 383 17.16 3.38 -1.08
CA THR A 383 17.11 4.75 -1.62
C THR A 383 15.75 5.13 -2.21
N CYS A 384 14.83 4.20 -2.37
CA CYS A 384 13.44 4.47 -2.72
C CYS A 384 12.46 4.21 -1.56
N SER A 385 12.94 3.89 -0.36
CA SER A 385 12.07 3.79 0.82
C SER A 385 11.55 5.16 1.25
N TRP A 386 10.37 5.18 1.86
CA TRP A 386 9.87 6.36 2.57
C TRP A 386 10.59 6.57 3.90
N ARG A 387 11.17 5.47 4.44
CA ARG A 387 11.98 5.46 5.67
C ARG A 387 13.46 5.70 5.36
N LYS A 388 14.21 5.97 6.42
CA LYS A 388 15.68 6.13 6.38
C LYS A 388 16.35 4.84 6.89
N ASN A 389 17.54 4.83 7.34
CA ASN A 389 18.17 3.76 8.14
C ASN A 389 18.06 2.32 7.57
N ILE A 390 18.33 2.17 6.27
CA ILE A 390 18.51 0.86 5.60
C ILE A 390 17.39 -0.18 5.84
N PRO A 391 16.09 0.14 5.65
CA PRO A 391 14.98 -0.72 6.09
C PRO A 391 14.68 -1.93 5.21
N LEU A 392 15.17 -1.97 3.96
CA LEU A 392 14.75 -2.93 2.95
C LEU A 392 15.81 -4.02 2.67
N LEU A 393 15.53 -4.90 1.70
CA LEU A 393 16.40 -6.04 1.36
C LEU A 393 17.55 -5.68 0.39
N PHE A 394 17.41 -4.56 -0.31
CA PHE A 394 18.41 -4.05 -1.25
C PHE A 394 18.83 -2.64 -0.86
N ALA A 395 20.08 -2.27 -1.09
CA ALA A 395 20.62 -0.99 -0.67
C ALA A 395 20.35 0.13 -1.70
N SER A 396 21.22 0.29 -2.69
CA SER A 396 21.17 1.41 -3.64
C SER A 396 20.37 1.13 -4.92
N GLY A 397 19.98 -0.11 -5.15
CA GLY A 397 19.25 -0.56 -6.33
C GLY A 397 19.03 -2.07 -6.34
N ILE A 398 18.29 -2.55 -7.32
CA ILE A 398 17.92 -3.98 -7.48
C ILE A 398 19.09 -4.93 -7.67
N ASN A 399 20.28 -4.42 -7.92
CA ASN A 399 21.53 -5.16 -8.11
C ASN A 399 22.49 -5.03 -6.91
N ASP A 400 22.01 -4.51 -5.78
CA ASP A 400 22.78 -4.31 -4.55
C ASP A 400 22.08 -5.00 -3.35
N PRO A 401 21.99 -6.35 -3.34
CA PRO A 401 21.37 -7.08 -2.24
C PRO A 401 22.16 -6.90 -0.95
N LYS A 402 21.43 -6.83 0.16
CA LYS A 402 21.98 -6.75 1.52
C LYS A 402 22.05 -8.15 2.15
N PRO A 403 22.75 -8.33 3.28
CA PRO A 403 22.74 -9.59 4.03
C PRO A 403 21.33 -10.07 4.45
N SER A 404 20.38 -9.16 4.54
CA SER A 404 18.97 -9.45 4.84
C SER A 404 18.18 -10.08 3.68
N PHE A 405 18.71 -10.04 2.47
CA PHE A 405 18.12 -10.72 1.30
C PHE A 405 18.42 -12.21 1.33
#